data_a9ba0c1570086533e6bf7d16b53d9523
#
_entry.id   a9ba0c1570086533e6bf7d16b53d9523
#
_cell.length_a   1.000
_cell.length_b   1.000
_cell.length_c   1.000
_cell.angle_alpha   90.00
_cell.angle_beta   90.00
_cell.angle_gamma   90.00
#
_symmetry.space_group_name_H-M   'P 1'
#
loop_
_entity.id
_entity.type
_entity.pdbx_description
1 polymer ?
#
loop_
_entity_poly.entity_id
_entity_poly.type
_entity_poly.pdbx_seq_one_letter_code
_entity_poly.pdbx_strand_id
1 'polypeptide(L)'
;GVRYGVPVANKCVALYVNEDLVPSVHATLEELVRAAREKIPQGGFPLAYTADNAYFHAPFLHAFGGRLVDDTGTFAFVGDEAAASLAFVRSLLVHHVIPEEPNGALEKQLFMSGRAAAVIESPWLMGELGTSIRYRVEPLPKLAATGLPMRPLLTVEAVFATKAGAARPIARELARWLGSAEAGMTRVLDGQQVVPRPALWKDPALSGLTNLRAFATAAESAEPMSPTSGMQAAWEPANQALKKVLRGDQEPEAALVEAKRRWDDNTRPPPPKASPTPLIALLGAASLAFAFMLVLRVRDPAFRHEVRASLPAYAYVTHAVLVVLALVVFPLAAGALTSLFSGTRDAPRYVGLANYVSILTARGGDLLGHGSFYLTLLVTVLWTVVNVFFHVSIGLVLGLALSRPLLRLRAVYRVLLILPWAVPSYVTALAWKGMFQRQFGAVNALLRMLGGEPVSWFSHFSTAFAANVATNVWLGFPFMMVVVMGALTSIPKDVLEAAEVDGATRGQRFRLVTLPLLKPVLLPAVVLGAVWTFNMFNVVFLVSGGEPDGTTDILVSEAYRWAFTRDNQYGYAAAYAVLIFLLLAGGSRFFGRKLTAEGAS
;
A
#
# COMPACT_ATOMS: atom_id res chain seq x y z
N GLY A 1 19.76 -21.35 -25.17
CA GLY A 1 18.99 -20.96 -23.99
C GLY A 1 17.62 -21.62 -23.97
N VAL A 2 17.07 -21.87 -22.79
CA VAL A 2 15.73 -22.43 -22.63
C VAL A 2 14.70 -21.32 -22.86
N ARG A 3 13.70 -21.55 -23.71
CA ARG A 3 12.60 -20.62 -23.93
C ARG A 3 11.51 -20.89 -22.90
N TYR A 4 11.28 -19.94 -22.00
CA TYR A 4 10.28 -20.06 -20.94
C TYR A 4 8.89 -19.54 -21.36
N GLY A 5 8.80 -18.65 -22.37
CA GLY A 5 7.55 -18.05 -22.83
C GLY A 5 7.66 -17.50 -24.24
N VAL A 6 6.54 -17.06 -24.79
CA VAL A 6 6.44 -16.39 -26.08
C VAL A 6 6.26 -14.89 -25.81
N PRO A 7 7.22 -14.02 -26.17
CA PRO A 7 7.11 -12.59 -25.93
C PRO A 7 6.01 -11.99 -26.84
N VAL A 8 5.18 -11.11 -26.29
CA VAL A 8 4.04 -10.50 -26.98
C VAL A 8 4.07 -8.97 -27.00
N ALA A 9 4.65 -8.33 -25.97
CA ALA A 9 4.85 -6.90 -25.94
C ALA A 9 6.12 -6.51 -25.16
N ASN A 10 6.71 -5.39 -25.53
CA ASN A 10 7.80 -4.72 -24.83
C ASN A 10 7.27 -3.47 -24.15
N LYS A 11 7.81 -3.16 -22.96
CA LYS A 11 7.53 -1.92 -22.23
C LYS A 11 8.83 -1.31 -21.76
N CYS A 12 9.01 -0.04 -22.04
CA CYS A 12 10.05 0.81 -21.48
C CYS A 12 9.52 2.24 -21.38
N VAL A 13 10.24 3.13 -20.73
CA VAL A 13 9.93 4.56 -20.75
C VAL A 13 10.61 5.24 -21.94
N ALA A 14 10.00 6.33 -22.40
CA ALA A 14 10.55 7.21 -23.43
C ALA A 14 10.26 8.67 -23.07
N LEU A 15 10.78 9.59 -23.84
CA LEU A 15 10.61 11.01 -23.64
C LEU A 15 9.44 11.54 -24.49
N TYR A 16 8.41 12.04 -23.83
CA TYR A 16 7.36 12.84 -24.45
C TYR A 16 7.77 14.30 -24.44
N VAL A 17 7.69 14.98 -25.56
CA VAL A 17 8.08 16.37 -25.68
C VAL A 17 6.93 17.19 -26.24
N ASN A 18 6.58 18.27 -25.55
CA ASN A 18 5.60 19.26 -26.02
C ASN A 18 6.20 20.08 -27.15
N GLU A 19 5.68 19.93 -28.38
CA GLU A 19 6.22 20.59 -29.59
C GLU A 19 6.03 22.11 -29.61
N ASP A 20 5.04 22.62 -28.86
CA ASP A 20 4.81 24.07 -28.78
C ASP A 20 5.87 24.75 -27.89
N LEU A 21 6.42 24.02 -26.91
CA LEU A 21 7.47 24.49 -26.00
C LEU A 21 8.88 24.15 -26.52
N VAL A 22 9.07 22.95 -27.06
CA VAL A 22 10.37 22.48 -27.57
C VAL A 22 10.20 21.87 -28.97
N PRO A 23 10.22 22.69 -30.03
CA PRO A 23 9.96 22.22 -31.41
C PRO A 23 11.10 21.36 -31.97
N SER A 24 12.33 21.52 -31.46
CA SER A 24 13.53 20.83 -31.99
C SER A 24 13.87 19.58 -31.16
N VAL A 25 14.49 18.60 -31.82
CA VAL A 25 15.10 17.43 -31.16
C VAL A 25 16.46 17.84 -30.60
N HIS A 26 16.78 17.38 -29.39
CA HIS A 26 18.03 17.69 -28.69
C HIS A 26 18.83 16.40 -28.42
N ALA A 27 20.16 16.49 -28.56
CA ALA A 27 21.04 15.33 -28.38
C ALA A 27 21.23 14.98 -26.89
N THR A 28 21.14 15.98 -26.02
CA THR A 28 21.32 15.80 -24.57
C THR A 28 20.14 16.35 -23.79
N LEU A 29 19.96 15.81 -22.57
CA LEU A 29 18.92 16.26 -21.65
C LEU A 29 19.12 17.74 -21.26
N GLU A 30 20.36 18.12 -21.02
CA GLU A 30 20.72 19.49 -20.62
C GLU A 30 20.41 20.53 -21.71
N GLU A 31 20.60 20.18 -23.00
CA GLU A 31 20.18 21.03 -24.13
C GLU A 31 18.66 21.19 -24.17
N LEU A 32 17.91 20.08 -24.01
CA LEU A 32 16.44 20.11 -23.93
C LEU A 32 15.96 20.98 -22.76
N VAL A 33 16.53 20.82 -21.59
CA VAL A 33 16.21 21.62 -20.38
C VAL A 33 16.46 23.11 -20.65
N ARG A 34 17.57 23.46 -21.30
CA ARG A 34 17.90 24.85 -21.65
C ARG A 34 16.89 25.44 -22.64
N ALA A 35 16.56 24.71 -23.70
CA ALA A 35 15.57 25.15 -24.68
C ALA A 35 14.17 25.30 -24.09
N ALA A 36 13.81 24.37 -23.21
CA ALA A 36 12.53 24.39 -22.50
C ALA A 36 12.37 25.63 -21.60
N ARG A 37 13.43 26.03 -20.87
CA ARG A 37 13.40 27.19 -19.95
C ARG A 37 13.03 28.51 -20.61
N GLU A 38 13.31 28.68 -21.89
CA GLU A 38 13.00 29.91 -22.63
C GLU A 38 11.49 30.11 -22.88
N LYS A 39 10.71 29.02 -22.90
CA LYS A 39 9.29 29.05 -23.29
C LYS A 39 8.32 28.57 -22.24
N ILE A 40 8.80 27.96 -21.16
CA ILE A 40 7.94 27.45 -20.08
C ILE A 40 7.27 28.60 -19.33
N PRO A 41 5.95 28.52 -19.07
CA PRO A 41 5.25 29.51 -18.25
C PRO A 41 5.78 29.53 -16.80
N GLN A 42 5.58 30.67 -16.13
CA GLN A 42 5.98 30.82 -14.73
C GLN A 42 5.37 29.68 -13.86
N GLY A 43 6.21 29.03 -13.07
CA GLY A 43 5.84 27.88 -12.23
C GLY A 43 5.68 26.56 -13.02
N GLY A 44 6.15 26.50 -14.27
CA GLY A 44 6.30 25.26 -15.03
C GLY A 44 7.67 24.61 -14.86
N PHE A 45 7.84 23.43 -15.45
CA PHE A 45 9.04 22.58 -15.29
C PHE A 45 9.57 22.14 -16.65
N PRO A 46 10.89 22.21 -16.91
CA PRO A 46 11.51 21.66 -18.11
C PRO A 46 11.22 20.16 -18.30
N LEU A 47 11.24 19.41 -17.22
CA LEU A 47 11.05 17.96 -17.19
C LEU A 47 10.12 17.59 -16.05
N ALA A 48 9.25 16.60 -16.25
CA ALA A 48 8.52 15.95 -15.17
C ALA A 48 8.62 14.43 -15.34
N TYR A 49 8.84 13.72 -14.24
CA TYR A 49 8.84 12.25 -14.17
C TYR A 49 8.82 11.82 -12.71
N THR A 50 8.42 10.58 -12.42
CA THR A 50 8.35 10.03 -11.05
C THR A 50 9.76 9.77 -10.50
N ALA A 51 10.45 10.82 -10.09
CA ALA A 51 11.87 10.82 -9.72
C ALA A 51 12.19 9.99 -8.46
N ASP A 52 11.20 9.72 -7.62
CA ASP A 52 11.32 8.94 -6.40
C ASP A 52 11.10 7.42 -6.62
N ASN A 53 11.01 6.99 -7.88
CA ASN A 53 10.81 5.60 -8.27
C ASN A 53 12.00 5.08 -9.07
N ALA A 54 12.60 3.97 -8.60
CA ALA A 54 13.80 3.39 -9.20
C ALA A 54 13.62 2.93 -10.65
N TYR A 55 12.40 2.58 -11.08
CA TYR A 55 12.13 2.24 -12.48
C TYR A 55 12.34 3.44 -13.40
N PHE A 56 11.85 4.63 -13.00
CA PHE A 56 12.02 5.88 -13.74
C PHE A 56 13.39 6.52 -13.53
N HIS A 57 14.08 6.19 -12.41
CA HIS A 57 15.46 6.61 -12.16
C HIS A 57 16.49 5.77 -12.93
N ALA A 58 16.16 4.52 -13.29
CA ALA A 58 17.10 3.61 -13.94
C ALA A 58 17.80 4.20 -15.20
N PRO A 59 17.15 4.98 -16.08
CA PRO A 59 17.82 5.63 -17.20
C PRO A 59 18.98 6.55 -16.78
N PHE A 60 18.80 7.28 -15.67
CA PHE A 60 19.86 8.14 -15.12
C PHE A 60 21.00 7.28 -14.55
N LEU A 61 20.65 6.27 -13.75
CA LEU A 61 21.62 5.34 -13.19
C LEU A 61 22.47 4.68 -14.28
N HIS A 62 21.84 4.19 -15.35
CA HIS A 62 22.54 3.58 -16.48
C HIS A 62 23.44 4.59 -17.24
N ALA A 63 23.03 5.86 -17.32
CA ALA A 63 23.84 6.92 -17.93
C ALA A 63 25.06 7.29 -17.08
N PHE A 64 25.09 6.95 -15.77
CA PHE A 64 26.27 7.03 -14.92
C PHE A 64 27.05 5.71 -14.87
N GLY A 65 26.61 4.65 -15.57
CA GLY A 65 27.28 3.35 -15.61
C GLY A 65 26.87 2.38 -14.50
N GLY A 66 25.94 2.79 -13.61
CA GLY A 66 25.42 1.96 -12.52
C GLY A 66 24.30 1.01 -12.94
N ARG A 67 23.88 0.11 -12.03
CA ARG A 67 22.78 -0.84 -12.19
C ARG A 67 22.02 -1.02 -10.89
N LEU A 68 20.75 -1.43 -10.96
CA LEU A 68 19.96 -1.76 -9.75
C LEU A 68 20.36 -3.12 -9.16
N VAL A 69 20.53 -4.11 -10.01
CA VAL A 69 21.03 -5.45 -9.67
C VAL A 69 22.03 -5.91 -10.73
N ASP A 70 22.96 -6.74 -10.33
CA ASP A 70 23.92 -7.37 -11.25
C ASP A 70 23.33 -8.59 -11.97
N ASP A 71 24.14 -9.23 -12.82
CA ASP A 71 23.75 -10.41 -13.60
C ASP A 71 23.43 -11.64 -12.72
N THR A 72 23.90 -11.64 -11.47
CA THR A 72 23.61 -12.70 -10.48
C THR A 72 22.33 -12.42 -9.70
N GLY A 73 21.75 -11.23 -9.84
CA GLY A 73 20.59 -10.77 -9.09
C GLY A 73 20.94 -10.15 -7.74
N THR A 74 22.22 -9.83 -7.49
CA THR A 74 22.66 -9.13 -6.28
C THR A 74 22.45 -7.63 -6.44
N PHE A 75 22.13 -6.94 -5.33
CA PHE A 75 21.92 -5.50 -5.30
C PHE A 75 23.19 -4.75 -5.70
N ALA A 76 23.11 -4.01 -6.79
CA ALA A 76 24.20 -3.26 -7.40
C ALA A 76 23.98 -1.73 -7.40
N PHE A 77 22.89 -1.25 -6.78
CA PHE A 77 22.63 0.19 -6.60
C PHE A 77 23.49 0.71 -5.43
N VAL A 78 24.79 0.72 -5.65
CA VAL A 78 25.85 1.08 -4.68
C VAL A 78 27.01 1.72 -5.42
N GLY A 79 27.95 2.34 -4.69
CA GLY A 79 29.18 2.91 -5.26
C GLY A 79 29.00 4.31 -5.84
N ASP A 80 30.08 4.80 -6.45
CA ASP A 80 30.21 6.18 -6.90
C ASP A 80 29.24 6.50 -8.07
N GLU A 81 29.01 5.56 -8.97
CA GLU A 81 28.10 5.73 -10.11
C GLU A 81 26.65 5.93 -9.64
N ALA A 82 26.23 5.12 -8.65
CA ALA A 82 24.91 5.25 -8.06
C ALA A 82 24.77 6.55 -7.27
N ALA A 83 25.79 6.92 -6.49
CA ALA A 83 25.82 8.16 -5.73
C ALA A 83 25.77 9.40 -6.66
N ALA A 84 26.57 9.39 -7.74
CA ALA A 84 26.56 10.45 -8.73
C ALA A 84 25.19 10.60 -9.43
N SER A 85 24.53 9.47 -9.74
CA SER A 85 23.19 9.50 -10.35
C SER A 85 22.14 10.11 -9.41
N LEU A 86 22.19 9.79 -8.11
CA LEU A 86 21.32 10.38 -7.08
C LEU A 86 21.58 11.87 -6.88
N ALA A 87 22.86 12.27 -6.81
CA ALA A 87 23.28 13.67 -6.69
C ALA A 87 22.82 14.49 -7.91
N PHE A 88 22.93 13.92 -9.12
CA PHE A 88 22.45 14.55 -10.34
C PHE A 88 20.95 14.82 -10.30
N VAL A 89 20.14 13.82 -9.96
CA VAL A 89 18.67 13.99 -9.88
C VAL A 89 18.27 14.95 -8.78
N ARG A 90 18.95 14.94 -7.61
CA ARG A 90 18.77 15.97 -6.58
C ARG A 90 19.07 17.37 -7.12
N SER A 91 20.12 17.52 -7.95
CA SER A 91 20.43 18.81 -8.58
C SER A 91 19.31 19.28 -9.52
N LEU A 92 18.65 18.37 -10.26
CA LEU A 92 17.50 18.72 -11.09
C LEU A 92 16.34 19.30 -10.26
N LEU A 93 16.12 18.75 -9.07
CA LEU A 93 15.11 19.25 -8.13
C LEU A 93 15.48 20.64 -7.58
N VAL A 94 16.71 20.80 -7.07
CA VAL A 94 17.22 22.06 -6.50
C VAL A 94 17.20 23.20 -7.52
N HIS A 95 17.48 22.90 -8.80
CA HIS A 95 17.44 23.88 -9.89
C HIS A 95 16.05 24.03 -10.54
N HIS A 96 14.99 23.50 -9.92
CA HIS A 96 13.62 23.56 -10.44
C HIS A 96 13.46 23.04 -11.88
N VAL A 97 14.24 22.03 -12.26
CA VAL A 97 14.08 21.31 -13.53
C VAL A 97 12.92 20.34 -13.46
N ILE A 98 12.76 19.68 -12.30
CA ILE A 98 11.68 18.75 -12.02
C ILE A 98 10.82 19.23 -10.83
N PRO A 99 9.53 18.84 -10.79
CA PRO A 99 8.65 19.19 -9.68
C PRO A 99 9.05 18.48 -8.38
N GLU A 100 8.72 19.08 -7.23
CA GLU A 100 8.76 18.42 -5.93
C GLU A 100 7.62 17.40 -5.81
N GLU A 101 7.87 16.28 -5.11
CA GLU A 101 6.90 15.20 -4.90
C GLU A 101 6.23 14.70 -6.20
N PRO A 102 7.03 14.35 -7.23
CA PRO A 102 6.50 13.95 -8.51
C PRO A 102 5.72 12.63 -8.39
N ASN A 103 4.63 12.54 -9.14
CA ASN A 103 3.87 11.32 -9.33
C ASN A 103 3.15 11.37 -10.67
N GLY A 104 2.76 10.22 -11.22
CA GLY A 104 2.20 10.12 -12.56
C GLY A 104 0.97 11.01 -12.81
N ALA A 105 0.13 11.26 -11.80
CA ALA A 105 -1.03 12.15 -11.94
C ALA A 105 -0.60 13.62 -12.10
N LEU A 106 0.39 14.06 -11.30
CA LEU A 106 0.97 15.41 -11.39
C LEU A 106 1.66 15.63 -12.74
N GLU A 107 2.47 14.68 -13.16
CA GLU A 107 3.22 14.73 -14.43
C GLU A 107 2.29 14.90 -15.62
N LYS A 108 1.26 14.04 -15.70
CA LYS A 108 0.22 14.12 -16.71
C LYS A 108 -0.46 15.48 -16.71
N GLN A 109 -0.87 15.98 -15.54
CA GLN A 109 -1.55 17.26 -15.42
C GLN A 109 -0.64 18.42 -15.85
N LEU A 110 0.64 18.42 -15.44
CA LEU A 110 1.62 19.43 -15.84
C LEU A 110 1.83 19.41 -17.36
N PHE A 111 1.94 18.23 -17.96
CA PHE A 111 2.15 18.07 -19.40
C PHE A 111 0.92 18.54 -20.18
N MET A 112 -0.27 18.05 -19.84
CA MET A 112 -1.53 18.45 -20.52
C MET A 112 -1.84 19.93 -20.41
N SER A 113 -1.45 20.58 -19.30
CA SER A 113 -1.64 22.03 -19.12
C SER A 113 -0.52 22.89 -19.73
N GLY A 114 0.44 22.31 -20.45
CA GLY A 114 1.58 23.03 -21.00
C GLY A 114 2.56 23.57 -19.96
N ARG A 115 2.51 23.06 -18.72
CA ARG A 115 3.40 23.44 -17.61
C ARG A 115 4.60 22.50 -17.45
N ALA A 116 4.67 21.39 -18.17
CA ALA A 116 5.86 20.59 -18.35
C ALA A 116 6.22 20.56 -19.85
N ALA A 117 7.50 20.81 -20.16
CA ALA A 117 7.95 20.77 -21.54
C ALA A 117 8.23 19.34 -22.01
N ALA A 118 8.67 18.48 -21.11
CA ALA A 118 8.89 17.07 -21.39
C ALA A 118 8.49 16.20 -20.22
N VAL A 119 8.14 14.94 -20.52
CA VAL A 119 7.79 13.92 -19.50
C VAL A 119 8.46 12.60 -19.88
N ILE A 120 9.05 11.91 -18.90
CA ILE A 120 9.53 10.53 -19.07
C ILE A 120 8.41 9.59 -18.60
N GLU A 121 7.78 8.87 -19.54
CA GLU A 121 6.64 8.00 -19.24
C GLU A 121 6.57 6.81 -20.22
N SER A 122 5.70 5.90 -19.93
CA SER A 122 5.46 4.66 -20.65
C SER A 122 4.41 4.83 -21.78
N PRO A 123 4.24 3.84 -22.69
CA PRO A 123 3.34 3.97 -23.84
C PRO A 123 1.87 4.26 -23.51
N TRP A 124 1.37 3.86 -22.34
CA TRP A 124 -0.03 4.09 -21.96
C TRP A 124 -0.42 5.56 -21.86
N LEU A 125 0.53 6.47 -21.63
CA LEU A 125 0.23 7.90 -21.57
C LEU A 125 -0.31 8.42 -22.92
N MET A 126 0.07 7.83 -24.05
CA MET A 126 -0.47 8.21 -25.37
C MET A 126 -2.00 8.11 -25.43
N GLY A 127 -2.55 7.01 -24.89
CA GLY A 127 -4.01 6.81 -24.86
C GLY A 127 -4.75 7.78 -23.95
N GLU A 128 -4.06 8.34 -22.95
CA GLU A 128 -4.64 9.30 -22.02
C GLU A 128 -4.54 10.75 -22.49
N LEU A 129 -3.53 11.09 -23.29
CA LEU A 129 -3.33 12.43 -23.82
C LEU A 129 -4.30 12.76 -24.97
N GLY A 130 -4.64 11.79 -25.80
CA GLY A 130 -5.47 11.99 -26.98
C GLY A 130 -4.92 13.07 -27.89
N THR A 131 -5.77 14.01 -28.34
CA THR A 131 -5.43 15.15 -29.20
C THR A 131 -5.35 16.48 -28.44
N SER A 132 -5.34 16.45 -27.11
CA SER A 132 -5.41 17.65 -26.28
C SER A 132 -4.13 18.50 -26.30
N ILE A 133 -3.00 17.90 -26.68
CA ILE A 133 -1.69 18.53 -26.74
C ILE A 133 -0.92 18.04 -27.97
N ARG A 134 -0.14 18.92 -28.59
CA ARG A 134 0.79 18.54 -29.65
C ARG A 134 2.09 18.05 -29.05
N TYR A 135 2.36 16.77 -29.24
CA TYR A 135 3.56 16.15 -28.71
C TYR A 135 4.17 15.12 -29.66
N ARG A 136 5.45 14.88 -29.48
CA ARG A 136 6.18 13.78 -30.07
C ARG A 136 6.80 12.92 -28.99
N VAL A 137 7.05 11.67 -29.32
CA VAL A 137 7.81 10.75 -28.47
C VAL A 137 9.18 10.52 -29.08
N GLU A 138 10.20 10.53 -28.24
CA GLU A 138 11.59 10.30 -28.61
C GLU A 138 12.21 9.26 -27.68
N PRO A 139 13.21 8.46 -28.15
CA PRO A 139 14.10 7.74 -27.23
C PRO A 139 14.74 8.73 -26.25
N LEU A 140 15.08 8.25 -25.06
CA LEU A 140 15.73 9.08 -24.04
C LEU A 140 17.09 9.59 -24.58
N PRO A 141 17.42 10.88 -24.36
CA PRO A 141 18.65 11.49 -24.86
C PRO A 141 19.89 10.98 -24.08
N LYS A 142 21.07 11.48 -24.41
CA LYS A 142 22.28 11.31 -23.60
C LYS A 142 22.29 12.32 -22.46
N LEU A 143 23.05 12.02 -21.41
CA LEU A 143 23.46 13.03 -20.43
C LEU A 143 24.74 13.71 -20.91
N ALA A 144 24.80 15.04 -20.96
CA ALA A 144 25.99 15.77 -21.28
C ALA A 144 27.10 15.56 -20.23
N ALA A 145 26.70 15.41 -18.97
CA ALA A 145 27.60 15.16 -17.84
C ALA A 145 28.50 13.91 -18.00
N THR A 146 28.00 12.86 -18.67
CA THR A 146 28.73 11.60 -18.85
C THR A 146 28.98 11.25 -20.32
N GLY A 147 28.26 11.87 -21.25
CA GLY A 147 28.25 11.51 -22.68
C GLY A 147 27.54 10.17 -22.98
N LEU A 148 27.04 9.46 -21.96
CA LEU A 148 26.37 8.17 -22.09
C LEU A 148 24.86 8.31 -22.35
N PRO A 149 24.24 7.36 -23.08
CA PRO A 149 22.80 7.35 -23.30
C PRO A 149 22.03 6.96 -22.05
N MET A 150 20.88 7.59 -21.84
CA MET A 150 19.91 7.22 -20.82
C MET A 150 19.15 5.97 -21.30
N ARG A 151 19.54 4.79 -20.83
CA ARG A 151 18.90 3.51 -21.21
C ARG A 151 17.80 3.16 -20.24
N PRO A 152 16.53 3.04 -20.69
CA PRO A 152 15.45 2.61 -19.81
C PRO A 152 15.55 1.12 -19.48
N LEU A 153 14.85 0.67 -18.45
CA LEU A 153 14.62 -0.76 -18.22
C LEU A 153 13.62 -1.30 -19.24
N LEU A 154 13.92 -2.47 -19.79
CA LEU A 154 13.03 -3.21 -20.68
C LEU A 154 12.27 -4.26 -19.91
N THR A 155 10.95 -4.14 -19.89
CA THR A 155 10.02 -5.17 -19.41
C THR A 155 9.40 -5.89 -20.59
N VAL A 156 9.39 -7.22 -20.56
CA VAL A 156 8.82 -8.04 -21.61
C VAL A 156 7.57 -8.73 -21.10
N GLU A 157 6.44 -8.49 -21.74
CA GLU A 157 5.23 -9.27 -21.53
C GLU A 157 5.30 -10.55 -22.38
N ALA A 158 5.02 -11.69 -21.77
CA ALA A 158 5.10 -12.97 -22.43
C ALA A 158 3.93 -13.87 -22.06
N VAL A 159 3.57 -14.75 -22.98
CA VAL A 159 2.59 -15.83 -22.75
C VAL A 159 3.34 -17.06 -22.28
N PHE A 160 2.90 -17.60 -21.16
CA PHE A 160 3.47 -18.82 -20.55
C PHE A 160 2.44 -19.94 -20.53
N ALA A 161 2.87 -21.14 -20.88
CA ALA A 161 2.04 -22.32 -20.67
C ALA A 161 2.15 -22.77 -19.20
N THR A 162 1.01 -22.87 -18.52
CA THR A 162 0.97 -23.46 -17.17
C THR A 162 1.32 -24.95 -17.22
N LYS A 163 1.69 -25.55 -16.07
CA LYS A 163 1.97 -26.99 -15.98
C LYS A 163 0.82 -27.85 -16.57
N ALA A 164 -0.42 -27.49 -16.28
CA ALA A 164 -1.61 -28.17 -16.84
C ALA A 164 -1.83 -27.87 -18.34
N GLY A 165 -1.54 -26.61 -18.76
CA GLY A 165 -1.67 -26.20 -20.17
C GLY A 165 -0.58 -26.76 -21.07
N ALA A 166 0.63 -26.95 -20.54
CA ALA A 166 1.78 -27.44 -21.32
C ALA A 166 1.54 -28.85 -21.96
N ALA A 167 0.69 -29.66 -21.35
CA ALA A 167 0.29 -30.97 -21.89
C ALA A 167 -0.74 -30.90 -23.04
N ARG A 168 -1.35 -29.74 -23.27
CA ARG A 168 -2.40 -29.53 -24.27
C ARG A 168 -1.83 -28.95 -25.56
N PRO A 169 -1.92 -29.63 -26.73
CA PRO A 169 -1.42 -29.10 -27.99
C PRO A 169 -2.00 -27.74 -28.36
N ILE A 170 -3.30 -27.55 -28.15
CA ILE A 170 -4.00 -26.28 -28.45
C ILE A 170 -3.46 -25.08 -27.64
N ALA A 171 -3.02 -25.29 -26.41
CA ALA A 171 -2.43 -24.21 -25.61
C ALA A 171 -1.08 -23.74 -26.18
N ARG A 172 -0.29 -24.68 -26.73
CA ARG A 172 0.98 -24.35 -27.41
C ARG A 172 0.74 -23.62 -28.73
N GLU A 173 -0.28 -24.05 -29.48
CA GLU A 173 -0.68 -23.44 -30.75
C GLU A 173 -1.18 -22.01 -30.51
N LEU A 174 -2.05 -21.80 -29.52
CA LEU A 174 -2.50 -20.47 -29.09
C LEU A 174 -1.33 -19.58 -28.70
N ALA A 175 -0.38 -20.08 -27.91
CA ALA A 175 0.80 -19.29 -27.51
C ALA A 175 1.64 -18.88 -28.72
N ARG A 176 1.82 -19.78 -29.73
CA ARG A 176 2.54 -19.46 -30.98
C ARG A 176 1.78 -18.41 -31.79
N TRP A 177 0.46 -18.57 -31.92
CA TRP A 177 -0.38 -17.63 -32.65
C TRP A 177 -0.35 -16.24 -31.98
N LEU A 178 -0.47 -16.18 -30.64
CA LEU A 178 -0.34 -14.93 -29.91
C LEU A 178 1.01 -14.22 -30.13
N GLY A 179 2.08 -14.94 -30.40
CA GLY A 179 3.38 -14.38 -30.80
C GLY A 179 3.57 -14.23 -32.30
N SER A 180 2.57 -14.50 -33.16
CA SER A 180 2.68 -14.39 -34.61
C SER A 180 2.76 -12.93 -35.08
N ALA A 181 3.10 -12.72 -36.36
CA ALA A 181 3.08 -11.39 -36.97
C ALA A 181 1.65 -10.86 -37.09
N GLU A 182 0.68 -11.72 -37.39
CA GLU A 182 -0.75 -11.36 -37.49
C GLU A 182 -1.29 -10.81 -36.18
N ALA A 183 -1.15 -11.59 -35.08
CA ALA A 183 -1.55 -11.13 -33.75
C ALA A 183 -0.75 -9.93 -33.27
N GLY A 184 0.51 -9.80 -33.70
CA GLY A 184 1.36 -8.63 -33.45
C GLY A 184 0.83 -7.39 -34.15
N MET A 185 0.40 -7.49 -35.41
CA MET A 185 -0.18 -6.37 -36.16
C MET A 185 -1.43 -5.81 -35.46
N THR A 186 -2.36 -6.68 -35.05
CA THR A 186 -3.55 -6.30 -34.26
C THR A 186 -3.17 -5.58 -32.97
N ARG A 187 -2.15 -6.08 -32.22
CA ARG A 187 -1.68 -5.40 -31.01
C ARG A 187 -1.11 -4.02 -31.26
N VAL A 188 -0.39 -3.84 -32.37
CA VAL A 188 0.16 -2.53 -32.74
C VAL A 188 -0.95 -1.57 -33.15
N LEU A 189 -1.84 -1.97 -34.06
CA LEU A 189 -2.86 -1.10 -34.64
C LEU A 189 -4.00 -0.77 -33.66
N ASP A 190 -4.55 -1.81 -33.02
CA ASP A 190 -5.73 -1.66 -32.15
C ASP A 190 -5.34 -1.47 -30.69
N GLY A 191 -4.28 -2.16 -30.23
CA GLY A 191 -3.84 -2.14 -28.83
C GLY A 191 -2.75 -1.11 -28.51
N GLN A 192 -2.20 -0.45 -29.52
CA GLN A 192 -1.07 0.53 -29.38
C GLN A 192 0.08 -0.02 -28.54
N GLN A 193 0.41 -1.31 -28.72
CA GLN A 193 1.47 -1.99 -27.96
C GLN A 193 2.75 -2.13 -28.78
N VAL A 194 3.89 -2.00 -28.11
CA VAL A 194 5.20 -2.22 -28.73
C VAL A 194 5.48 -3.72 -28.78
N VAL A 195 5.40 -4.32 -29.98
CA VAL A 195 5.66 -5.76 -30.14
C VAL A 195 7.13 -6.07 -30.32
N PRO A 196 7.66 -7.19 -29.74
CA PRO A 196 9.07 -7.57 -29.82
C PRO A 196 9.41 -8.25 -31.16
N ARG A 197 9.01 -7.64 -32.27
CA ARG A 197 9.26 -8.14 -33.64
C ARG A 197 9.82 -7.00 -34.52
N PRO A 198 11.14 -6.84 -34.63
CA PRO A 198 11.75 -5.76 -35.44
C PRO A 198 11.29 -5.79 -36.89
N ALA A 199 11.05 -6.98 -37.48
CA ALA A 199 10.59 -7.09 -38.86
C ALA A 199 9.20 -6.48 -39.09
N LEU A 200 8.31 -6.51 -38.09
CA LEU A 200 6.97 -5.95 -38.20
C LEU A 200 7.01 -4.41 -38.30
N TRP A 201 7.94 -3.76 -37.62
CA TRP A 201 8.10 -2.30 -37.67
C TRP A 201 8.55 -1.76 -39.02
N LYS A 202 8.93 -2.62 -39.98
CA LYS A 202 9.25 -2.27 -41.37
C LYS A 202 8.03 -2.25 -42.27
N ASP A 203 6.87 -2.69 -41.77
CA ASP A 203 5.62 -2.71 -42.55
C ASP A 203 5.15 -1.27 -42.84
N PRO A 204 4.82 -0.96 -44.12
CA PRO A 204 4.31 0.35 -44.51
C PRO A 204 3.04 0.79 -43.78
N ALA A 205 2.18 -0.17 -43.38
CA ALA A 205 0.96 0.12 -42.61
C ALA A 205 1.22 0.79 -41.26
N LEU A 206 2.42 0.60 -40.69
CA LEU A 206 2.84 1.19 -39.41
C LEU A 206 3.64 2.50 -39.59
N SER A 207 3.83 3.01 -40.81
CA SER A 207 4.65 4.20 -41.09
C SER A 207 4.14 5.47 -40.36
N GLY A 208 2.82 5.60 -40.21
CA GLY A 208 2.17 6.73 -39.55
C GLY A 208 2.23 6.69 -38.00
N LEU A 209 2.63 5.56 -37.39
CA LEU A 209 2.70 5.41 -35.95
C LEU A 209 4.05 5.87 -35.37
N THR A 210 4.42 7.13 -35.62
CA THR A 210 5.75 7.69 -35.29
C THR A 210 6.06 7.61 -33.81
N ASN A 211 5.10 7.98 -32.94
CA ASN A 211 5.27 7.95 -31.47
C ASN A 211 5.44 6.51 -30.94
N LEU A 212 4.66 5.56 -31.45
CA LEU A 212 4.80 4.17 -31.04
C LEU A 212 6.11 3.54 -31.55
N ARG A 213 6.56 3.94 -32.73
CA ARG A 213 7.86 3.55 -33.30
C ARG A 213 9.04 4.07 -32.47
N ALA A 214 8.93 5.26 -31.90
CA ALA A 214 9.95 5.78 -30.97
C ALA A 214 10.15 4.89 -29.74
N PHE A 215 9.07 4.33 -29.19
CA PHE A 215 9.18 3.32 -28.14
C PHE A 215 9.82 2.02 -28.61
N ALA A 216 9.54 1.57 -29.83
CA ALA A 216 10.20 0.40 -30.40
C ALA A 216 11.72 0.63 -30.52
N THR A 217 12.13 1.82 -30.96
CA THR A 217 13.54 2.22 -31.02
C THR A 217 14.17 2.31 -29.63
N ALA A 218 13.46 2.90 -28.65
CA ALA A 218 13.93 2.96 -27.27
C ALA A 218 14.13 1.55 -26.67
N ALA A 219 13.23 0.60 -26.99
CA ALA A 219 13.32 -0.77 -26.53
C ALA A 219 14.55 -1.54 -27.09
N GLU A 220 15.06 -1.17 -28.27
CA GLU A 220 16.28 -1.78 -28.86
C GLU A 220 17.55 -1.45 -28.06
N SER A 221 17.60 -0.27 -27.43
CA SER A 221 18.72 0.19 -26.61
C SER A 221 18.51 0.00 -25.11
N ALA A 222 17.33 -0.45 -24.69
CA ALA A 222 16.95 -0.59 -23.31
C ALA A 222 17.69 -1.76 -22.61
N GLU A 223 17.92 -1.62 -21.31
CA GLU A 223 18.54 -2.66 -20.47
C GLU A 223 17.47 -3.67 -20.02
N PRO A 224 17.62 -4.96 -20.32
CA PRO A 224 16.66 -5.97 -19.88
C PRO A 224 16.52 -6.01 -18.35
N MET A 225 15.29 -5.93 -17.85
CA MET A 225 15.04 -6.06 -16.42
C MET A 225 15.36 -7.49 -15.95
N SER A 226 16.16 -7.61 -14.89
CA SER A 226 16.53 -8.91 -14.33
C SER A 226 15.28 -9.70 -13.88
N PRO A 227 15.17 -10.99 -14.26
CA PRO A 227 14.06 -11.85 -13.83
C PRO A 227 14.27 -12.46 -12.44
N THR A 228 15.33 -12.11 -11.74
CA THR A 228 15.71 -12.69 -10.44
C THR A 228 14.85 -12.15 -9.30
N SER A 229 14.72 -12.92 -8.21
CA SER A 229 14.06 -12.46 -6.99
C SER A 229 14.76 -11.26 -6.35
N GLY A 230 16.08 -11.15 -6.56
CA GLY A 230 16.86 -9.98 -6.11
C GLY A 230 16.38 -8.67 -6.69
N MET A 231 15.94 -8.67 -7.96
CA MET A 231 15.33 -7.48 -8.58
C MET A 231 14.02 -7.08 -7.88
N GLN A 232 13.17 -8.07 -7.54
CA GLN A 232 11.94 -7.78 -6.79
C GLN A 232 12.23 -7.18 -5.41
N ALA A 233 13.26 -7.68 -4.74
CA ALA A 233 13.68 -7.20 -3.43
C ALA A 233 14.39 -5.82 -3.48
N ALA A 234 14.87 -5.38 -4.66
CA ALA A 234 15.62 -4.13 -4.83
C ALA A 234 14.72 -2.87 -4.87
N TRP A 235 13.46 -3.01 -5.27
CA TRP A 235 12.57 -1.86 -5.50
C TRP A 235 12.37 -0.99 -4.26
N GLU A 236 12.00 -1.59 -3.14
CA GLU A 236 11.73 -0.83 -1.90
C GLU A 236 13.00 -0.14 -1.39
N PRO A 237 14.16 -0.80 -1.21
CA PRO A 237 15.39 -0.14 -0.79
C PRO A 237 15.83 0.99 -1.72
N ALA A 238 15.76 0.78 -3.04
CA ALA A 238 16.16 1.79 -4.01
C ALA A 238 15.22 3.01 -4.01
N ASN A 239 13.91 2.78 -3.95
CA ASN A 239 12.91 3.86 -3.84
C ASN A 239 13.10 4.68 -2.55
N GLN A 240 13.43 4.04 -1.43
CA GLN A 240 13.67 4.76 -0.17
C GLN A 240 14.95 5.60 -0.24
N ALA A 241 16.02 5.10 -0.86
CA ALA A 241 17.24 5.89 -1.07
C ALA A 241 16.95 7.14 -1.91
N LEU A 242 16.22 6.98 -3.03
CA LEU A 242 15.79 8.10 -3.88
C LEU A 242 15.00 9.14 -3.08
N LYS A 243 13.99 8.72 -2.33
CA LYS A 243 13.15 9.62 -1.53
C LYS A 243 13.94 10.40 -0.49
N LYS A 244 14.84 9.73 0.24
CA LYS A 244 15.68 10.37 1.25
C LYS A 244 16.61 11.42 0.66
N VAL A 245 17.25 11.09 -0.47
CA VAL A 245 18.16 12.03 -1.16
C VAL A 245 17.40 13.20 -1.76
N LEU A 246 16.26 12.97 -2.40
CA LEU A 246 15.43 14.03 -2.98
C LEU A 246 14.86 14.98 -1.92
N ARG A 247 14.49 14.47 -0.75
CA ARG A 247 14.03 15.29 0.40
C ARG A 247 15.18 16.04 1.09
N GLY A 248 16.41 15.62 0.86
CA GLY A 248 17.59 16.15 1.59
C GLY A 248 17.76 15.55 2.98
N ASP A 249 17.07 14.43 3.28
CA ASP A 249 17.15 13.75 4.57
C ASP A 249 18.50 13.05 4.76
N GLN A 250 19.12 12.60 3.66
CA GLN A 250 20.41 11.92 3.65
C GLN A 250 21.22 12.30 2.41
N GLU A 251 22.56 12.25 2.55
CA GLU A 251 23.46 12.32 1.41
C GLU A 251 23.44 11.00 0.62
N PRO A 252 23.75 11.03 -0.70
CA PRO A 252 23.64 9.87 -1.59
C PRO A 252 24.33 8.60 -1.07
N GLU A 253 25.56 8.72 -0.60
CA GLU A 253 26.37 7.59 -0.13
C GLU A 253 25.73 6.92 1.10
N ALA A 254 25.27 7.72 2.07
CA ALA A 254 24.62 7.21 3.27
C ALA A 254 23.28 6.51 2.94
N ALA A 255 22.50 7.07 2.01
CA ALA A 255 21.25 6.49 1.55
C ALA A 255 21.47 5.14 0.84
N LEU A 256 22.55 5.01 0.04
CA LEU A 256 22.91 3.78 -0.65
C LEU A 256 23.38 2.68 0.31
N VAL A 257 24.17 3.03 1.32
CA VAL A 257 24.61 2.09 2.38
C VAL A 257 23.38 1.54 3.12
N GLU A 258 22.43 2.39 3.45
CA GLU A 258 21.19 1.96 4.08
C GLU A 258 20.33 1.09 3.16
N ALA A 259 20.21 1.45 1.88
CA ALA A 259 19.47 0.68 0.88
C ALA A 259 20.07 -0.74 0.74
N LYS A 260 21.41 -0.86 0.68
CA LYS A 260 22.09 -2.16 0.64
C LYS A 260 21.79 -2.99 1.88
N ARG A 261 21.87 -2.40 3.07
CA ARG A 261 21.53 -3.09 4.32
C ARG A 261 20.09 -3.61 4.31
N ARG A 262 19.12 -2.79 3.85
CA ARG A 262 17.70 -3.19 3.73
C ARG A 262 17.52 -4.34 2.74
N TRP A 263 18.21 -4.29 1.60
CA TRP A 263 18.17 -5.38 0.64
C TRP A 263 18.74 -6.68 1.22
N ASP A 264 19.88 -6.60 1.94
CA ASP A 264 20.46 -7.75 2.62
C ASP A 264 19.52 -8.33 3.68
N ASP A 265 18.80 -7.48 4.40
CA ASP A 265 17.78 -7.90 5.36
C ASP A 265 16.56 -8.56 4.67
N ASN A 266 16.11 -8.02 3.54
CA ASN A 266 14.98 -8.56 2.79
C ASN A 266 15.32 -9.91 2.13
N THR A 267 16.55 -10.09 1.68
CA THR A 267 17.04 -11.30 0.99
C THR A 267 17.79 -12.28 1.91
N ARG A 268 17.75 -12.04 3.22
CA ARG A 268 18.41 -12.90 4.21
C ARG A 268 17.99 -14.35 4.02
N PRO A 269 18.95 -15.30 3.99
CA PRO A 269 18.63 -16.72 3.87
C PRO A 269 17.61 -17.17 4.92
N PRO A 270 16.68 -18.06 4.55
CA PRO A 270 15.71 -18.57 5.50
C PRO A 270 16.40 -19.29 6.68
N PRO A 271 15.81 -19.25 7.89
CA PRO A 271 16.36 -19.93 9.06
C PRO A 271 16.66 -21.41 8.79
N PRO A 272 17.55 -22.03 9.58
CA PRO A 272 17.86 -23.44 9.44
C PRO A 272 16.60 -24.30 9.65
N LYS A 273 16.55 -25.45 8.98
CA LYS A 273 15.45 -26.40 9.08
C LYS A 273 15.32 -26.94 10.49
N ALA A 274 14.14 -26.78 11.11
CA ALA A 274 13.83 -27.32 12.43
C ALA A 274 13.19 -28.72 12.33
N SER A 275 13.25 -29.48 13.43
CA SER A 275 12.50 -30.75 13.53
C SER A 275 11.03 -30.48 13.86
N PRO A 276 10.07 -31.04 13.11
CA PRO A 276 8.64 -30.93 13.42
C PRO A 276 8.20 -31.86 14.56
N THR A 277 9.06 -32.78 15.01
CA THR A 277 8.74 -33.81 16.01
C THR A 277 8.16 -33.23 17.31
N PRO A 278 8.69 -32.15 17.92
CA PRO A 278 8.12 -31.59 19.15
C PRO A 278 6.68 -31.06 18.95
N LEU A 279 6.41 -30.42 17.80
CA LEU A 279 5.07 -29.92 17.48
C LEU A 279 4.10 -31.07 17.26
N ILE A 280 4.50 -32.09 16.51
CA ILE A 280 3.68 -33.29 16.25
C ILE A 280 3.37 -34.00 17.56
N ALA A 281 4.38 -34.14 18.44
CA ALA A 281 4.19 -34.76 19.75
C ALA A 281 3.22 -33.95 20.63
N LEU A 282 3.35 -32.60 20.65
CA LEU A 282 2.46 -31.71 21.40
C LEU A 282 1.02 -31.80 20.87
N LEU A 283 0.82 -31.72 19.55
CA LEU A 283 -0.50 -31.84 18.95
C LEU A 283 -1.11 -33.22 19.15
N GLY A 284 -0.31 -34.28 19.07
CA GLY A 284 -0.72 -35.62 19.37
C GLY A 284 -1.18 -35.79 20.83
N ALA A 285 -0.38 -35.29 21.79
CA ALA A 285 -0.73 -35.29 23.19
C ALA A 285 -2.02 -34.49 23.50
N ALA A 286 -2.14 -33.29 22.90
CA ALA A 286 -3.33 -32.46 23.03
C ALA A 286 -4.58 -33.14 22.44
N SER A 287 -4.45 -33.79 21.27
CA SER A 287 -5.52 -34.55 20.63
C SER A 287 -5.95 -35.75 21.47
N LEU A 288 -5.00 -36.47 22.05
CA LEU A 288 -5.27 -37.59 22.96
C LEU A 288 -5.96 -37.12 24.27
N ALA A 289 -5.48 -36.02 24.85
CA ALA A 289 -6.10 -35.42 26.03
C ALA A 289 -7.53 -34.94 25.73
N PHE A 290 -7.76 -34.30 24.57
CA PHE A 290 -9.10 -33.90 24.13
C PHE A 290 -10.01 -35.11 23.91
N ALA A 291 -9.54 -36.14 23.21
CA ALA A 291 -10.30 -37.37 23.00
C ALA A 291 -10.64 -38.05 24.33
N PHE A 292 -9.70 -38.09 25.27
CA PHE A 292 -9.92 -38.64 26.61
C PHE A 292 -10.99 -37.84 27.36
N MET A 293 -10.88 -36.51 27.40
CA MET A 293 -11.89 -35.64 28.03
C MET A 293 -13.27 -35.80 27.38
N LEU A 294 -13.32 -35.93 26.04
CA LEU A 294 -14.57 -36.16 25.32
C LEU A 294 -15.20 -37.51 25.68
N VAL A 295 -14.39 -38.57 25.78
CA VAL A 295 -14.86 -39.89 26.23
C VAL A 295 -15.43 -39.84 27.64
N LEU A 296 -14.76 -39.13 28.57
CA LEU A 296 -15.28 -38.94 29.96
C LEU A 296 -16.62 -38.18 29.96
N ARG A 297 -16.71 -37.10 29.15
CA ARG A 297 -17.95 -36.30 29.00
C ARG A 297 -19.08 -37.14 28.38
N VAL A 298 -18.81 -37.92 27.36
CA VAL A 298 -19.81 -38.78 26.68
C VAL A 298 -20.24 -39.93 27.55
N ARG A 299 -19.42 -40.37 28.52
CA ARG A 299 -19.82 -41.39 29.52
C ARG A 299 -20.82 -40.85 30.56
N ASP A 300 -20.88 -39.55 30.79
CA ASP A 300 -21.84 -38.92 31.69
C ASP A 300 -23.26 -39.00 31.08
N PRO A 301 -24.21 -39.66 31.79
CA PRO A 301 -25.59 -39.76 31.34
C PRO A 301 -26.28 -38.40 31.21
N ALA A 302 -25.98 -37.44 32.11
CA ALA A 302 -26.54 -36.11 32.09
C ALA A 302 -26.12 -35.37 30.78
N PHE A 303 -24.84 -35.42 30.43
CA PHE A 303 -24.33 -34.83 29.22
C PHE A 303 -24.96 -35.46 27.95
N ARG A 304 -25.11 -36.78 27.91
CA ARG A 304 -25.78 -37.46 26.81
C ARG A 304 -27.24 -37.04 26.64
N HIS A 305 -27.96 -36.90 27.75
CA HIS A 305 -29.33 -36.42 27.75
C HIS A 305 -29.42 -34.98 27.23
N GLU A 306 -28.56 -34.09 27.73
CA GLU A 306 -28.49 -32.69 27.30
C GLU A 306 -28.17 -32.56 25.79
N VAL A 307 -27.17 -33.30 25.29
CA VAL A 307 -26.84 -33.33 23.86
C VAL A 307 -28.01 -33.83 23.01
N ARG A 308 -28.69 -34.90 23.43
CA ARG A 308 -29.86 -35.43 22.71
C ARG A 308 -31.02 -34.45 22.70
N ALA A 309 -31.30 -33.79 23.81
CA ALA A 309 -32.36 -32.79 23.93
C ALA A 309 -32.04 -31.54 23.04
N SER A 310 -30.75 -31.23 22.87
CA SER A 310 -30.28 -30.07 22.09
C SER A 310 -30.07 -30.39 20.61
N LEU A 311 -30.15 -31.68 20.19
CA LEU A 311 -29.94 -32.08 18.77
C LEU A 311 -30.79 -31.28 17.77
N PRO A 312 -32.09 -31.01 17.98
CA PRO A 312 -32.89 -30.20 17.08
C PRO A 312 -32.34 -28.76 16.95
N ALA A 313 -31.92 -28.17 18.08
CA ALA A 313 -31.32 -26.83 18.05
C ALA A 313 -29.98 -26.80 17.32
N TYR A 314 -29.15 -27.82 17.46
CA TYR A 314 -27.90 -27.94 16.72
C TYR A 314 -28.14 -28.04 15.19
N ALA A 315 -29.20 -28.73 14.75
CA ALA A 315 -29.54 -28.80 13.33
C ALA A 315 -29.73 -27.41 12.70
N TYR A 316 -30.34 -26.47 13.43
CA TYR A 316 -30.54 -25.08 12.95
C TYR A 316 -29.23 -24.26 12.87
N VAL A 317 -28.25 -24.51 13.75
CA VAL A 317 -27.01 -23.72 13.79
C VAL A 317 -25.86 -24.40 13.05
N THR A 318 -25.98 -25.70 12.69
CA THR A 318 -24.89 -26.49 12.09
C THR A 318 -24.35 -25.85 10.80
N HIS A 319 -25.21 -25.37 9.91
CA HIS A 319 -24.79 -24.74 8.67
C HIS A 319 -23.97 -23.46 8.95
N ALA A 320 -24.37 -22.61 9.91
CA ALA A 320 -23.62 -21.43 10.31
C ALA A 320 -22.25 -21.81 10.92
N VAL A 321 -22.23 -22.84 11.78
CA VAL A 321 -20.98 -23.36 12.37
C VAL A 321 -20.05 -23.89 11.27
N LEU A 322 -20.55 -24.66 10.31
CA LEU A 322 -19.75 -25.17 9.20
C LEU A 322 -19.17 -24.03 8.34
N VAL A 323 -19.95 -23.01 8.06
CA VAL A 323 -19.47 -21.82 7.32
C VAL A 323 -18.37 -21.09 8.11
N VAL A 324 -18.55 -20.88 9.41
CA VAL A 324 -17.53 -20.27 10.29
C VAL A 324 -16.27 -21.13 10.34
N LEU A 325 -16.40 -22.46 10.48
CA LEU A 325 -15.26 -23.36 10.46
C LEU A 325 -14.50 -23.30 9.13
N ALA A 326 -15.21 -23.32 8.00
CA ALA A 326 -14.60 -23.31 6.68
C ALA A 326 -14.00 -21.96 6.28
N LEU A 327 -14.67 -20.85 6.59
CA LEU A 327 -14.27 -19.52 6.11
C LEU A 327 -13.46 -18.70 7.12
N VAL A 328 -13.49 -19.06 8.40
CA VAL A 328 -12.78 -18.33 9.46
C VAL A 328 -11.73 -19.22 10.13
N VAL A 329 -12.15 -20.36 10.72
CA VAL A 329 -11.24 -21.18 11.52
C VAL A 329 -10.17 -21.86 10.65
N PHE A 330 -10.57 -22.43 9.51
CA PHE A 330 -9.63 -23.11 8.62
C PHE A 330 -8.57 -22.16 8.04
N PRO A 331 -8.87 -20.97 7.49
CA PRO A 331 -7.84 -20.03 7.03
C PRO A 331 -6.94 -19.53 8.18
N LEU A 332 -7.48 -19.29 9.38
CA LEU A 332 -6.68 -18.92 10.55
C LEU A 332 -5.69 -20.03 10.93
N ALA A 333 -6.16 -21.28 10.98
CA ALA A 333 -5.30 -22.42 11.27
C ALA A 333 -4.24 -22.63 10.18
N ALA A 334 -4.62 -22.49 8.92
CA ALA A 334 -3.70 -22.56 7.79
C ALA A 334 -2.64 -21.44 7.86
N GLY A 335 -3.04 -20.21 8.20
CA GLY A 335 -2.13 -19.10 8.44
C GLY A 335 -1.18 -19.38 9.61
N ALA A 336 -1.71 -19.88 10.72
CA ALA A 336 -0.90 -20.25 11.89
C ALA A 336 0.10 -21.38 11.56
N LEU A 337 -0.28 -22.35 10.74
CA LEU A 337 0.65 -23.37 10.25
C LEU A 337 1.69 -22.78 9.31
N THR A 338 1.30 -21.90 8.38
CA THR A 338 2.21 -21.21 7.45
C THR A 338 3.29 -20.41 8.20
N SER A 339 2.96 -19.84 9.36
CA SER A 339 3.92 -19.07 10.18
C SER A 339 5.11 -19.89 10.70
N LEU A 340 4.98 -21.21 10.71
CA LEU A 340 6.05 -22.15 11.13
C LEU A 340 6.98 -22.55 9.96
N PHE A 341 6.73 -22.02 8.77
CA PHE A 341 7.52 -22.27 7.58
C PHE A 341 8.21 -20.98 7.10
N SER A 342 9.29 -21.13 6.35
CA SER A 342 10.02 -20.07 5.66
C SER A 342 10.46 -20.57 4.29
N GLY A 343 10.92 -19.67 3.41
CA GLY A 343 11.30 -19.99 2.04
C GLY A 343 10.19 -19.68 1.04
N THR A 344 10.44 -20.05 -0.22
CA THR A 344 9.48 -19.80 -1.30
C THR A 344 8.29 -20.76 -1.25
N ARG A 345 7.20 -20.41 -1.94
CA ARG A 345 6.00 -21.26 -2.02
C ARG A 345 6.29 -22.66 -2.58
N ASP A 346 7.25 -22.76 -3.50
CA ASP A 346 7.61 -24.02 -4.16
C ASP A 346 8.62 -24.86 -3.36
N ALA A 347 9.31 -24.24 -2.40
CA ALA A 347 10.29 -24.88 -1.52
C ALA A 347 10.11 -24.46 -0.05
N PRO A 348 8.96 -24.78 0.56
CA PRO A 348 8.69 -24.41 1.95
C PRO A 348 9.61 -25.22 2.88
N ARG A 349 10.19 -24.53 3.86
CA ARG A 349 11.07 -25.11 4.87
C ARG A 349 10.44 -24.93 6.24
N TYR A 350 10.25 -26.03 6.97
CA TYR A 350 9.79 -25.97 8.35
C TYR A 350 10.89 -25.37 9.26
N VAL A 351 10.59 -24.27 9.92
CA VAL A 351 11.53 -23.53 10.79
C VAL A 351 11.05 -23.39 12.23
N GLY A 352 9.88 -23.99 12.56
CA GLY A 352 9.29 -23.91 13.90
C GLY A 352 9.01 -22.46 14.30
N LEU A 353 9.47 -22.06 15.47
CA LEU A 353 9.24 -20.71 16.03
C LEU A 353 10.27 -19.66 15.58
N ALA A 354 11.18 -19.98 14.65
CA ALA A 354 12.26 -19.07 14.25
C ALA A 354 11.76 -17.72 13.71
N ASN A 355 10.62 -17.70 12.97
CA ASN A 355 10.01 -16.46 12.51
C ASN A 355 9.60 -15.55 13.68
N TYR A 356 9.00 -16.12 14.72
CA TYR A 356 8.59 -15.38 15.92
C TYR A 356 9.79 -14.85 16.70
N VAL A 357 10.83 -15.68 16.88
CA VAL A 357 12.08 -15.24 17.52
C VAL A 357 12.68 -14.08 16.73
N SER A 358 12.76 -14.20 15.42
CA SER A 358 13.29 -13.15 14.55
C SER A 358 12.48 -11.84 14.66
N ILE A 359 11.16 -11.89 14.70
CA ILE A 359 10.28 -10.72 14.89
C ILE A 359 10.52 -10.07 16.25
N LEU A 360 10.47 -10.88 17.32
CA LEU A 360 10.54 -10.39 18.70
C LEU A 360 11.95 -9.94 19.11
N THR A 361 12.99 -10.40 18.42
CA THR A 361 14.37 -9.90 18.60
C THR A 361 14.78 -8.82 17.61
N ALA A 362 13.82 -8.23 16.89
CA ALA A 362 14.05 -7.24 15.83
C ALA A 362 15.15 -7.69 14.83
N ARG A 363 15.20 -8.99 14.54
CA ARG A 363 16.21 -9.61 13.66
C ARG A 363 17.68 -9.39 14.12
N GLY A 364 17.87 -9.14 15.41
CA GLY A 364 19.18 -8.82 15.98
C GLY A 364 19.59 -7.35 15.85
N GLY A 365 18.69 -6.50 15.38
CA GLY A 365 18.87 -5.05 15.33
C GLY A 365 18.33 -4.33 16.56
N ASP A 366 18.17 -3.01 16.44
CA ASP A 366 17.58 -2.17 17.48
C ASP A 366 16.08 -2.48 17.63
N LEU A 367 15.64 -2.73 18.86
CA LEU A 367 14.25 -3.02 19.19
C LEU A 367 13.28 -1.87 18.85
N LEU A 368 13.74 -0.63 18.91
CA LEU A 368 12.98 0.57 18.52
C LEU A 368 13.46 1.15 17.19
N GLY A 369 14.28 0.43 16.44
CA GLY A 369 14.71 0.81 15.11
C GLY A 369 13.58 0.82 14.08
N HIS A 370 13.79 1.52 12.97
CA HIS A 370 12.82 1.57 11.87
C HIS A 370 12.48 0.16 11.35
N GLY A 371 11.18 -0.11 11.17
CA GLY A 371 10.69 -1.42 10.73
C GLY A 371 10.71 -2.51 11.79
N SER A 372 11.09 -2.22 13.05
CA SER A 372 10.99 -3.18 14.14
C SER A 372 9.54 -3.42 14.54
N PHE A 373 9.25 -4.62 15.03
CA PHE A 373 7.92 -4.97 15.54
C PHE A 373 7.44 -4.02 16.64
N TYR A 374 8.33 -3.62 17.56
CA TYR A 374 7.96 -2.81 18.72
C TYR A 374 7.67 -1.36 18.35
N LEU A 375 8.46 -0.74 17.46
CA LEU A 375 8.17 0.60 16.97
C LEU A 375 6.84 0.61 16.18
N THR A 376 6.65 -0.38 15.30
CA THR A 376 5.40 -0.50 14.53
C THR A 376 4.20 -0.78 15.45
N LEU A 377 4.37 -1.56 16.51
CA LEU A 377 3.34 -1.75 17.54
C LEU A 377 3.00 -0.44 18.26
N LEU A 378 4.02 0.32 18.65
CA LEU A 378 3.82 1.64 19.29
C LEU A 378 3.02 2.58 18.39
N VAL A 379 3.39 2.67 17.11
CA VAL A 379 2.67 3.46 16.11
C VAL A 379 1.24 2.95 15.94
N THR A 380 1.02 1.62 15.91
CA THR A 380 -0.31 1.02 15.80
C THR A 380 -1.20 1.35 17.01
N VAL A 381 -0.62 1.32 18.22
CA VAL A 381 -1.35 1.70 19.44
C VAL A 381 -1.68 3.19 19.42
N LEU A 382 -0.70 4.06 19.11
CA LEU A 382 -0.92 5.50 18.97
C LEU A 382 -2.01 5.79 17.93
N TRP A 383 -1.93 5.17 16.76
CA TRP A 383 -2.92 5.23 15.70
C TRP A 383 -4.33 4.87 16.21
N THR A 384 -4.44 3.76 16.91
CA THR A 384 -5.71 3.27 17.42
C THR A 384 -6.29 4.22 18.46
N VAL A 385 -5.49 4.64 19.43
CA VAL A 385 -5.94 5.53 20.53
C VAL A 385 -6.38 6.89 19.98
N VAL A 386 -5.58 7.51 19.12
CA VAL A 386 -5.89 8.83 18.55
C VAL A 386 -7.17 8.79 17.71
N ASN A 387 -7.30 7.81 16.83
CA ASN A 387 -8.50 7.68 16.00
C ASN A 387 -9.76 7.41 16.82
N VAL A 388 -9.70 6.45 17.74
CA VAL A 388 -10.85 6.11 18.58
C VAL A 388 -11.28 7.30 19.43
N PHE A 389 -10.33 8.06 19.97
CA PHE A 389 -10.60 9.30 20.70
C PHE A 389 -11.42 10.29 19.83
N PHE A 390 -10.99 10.54 18.61
CA PHE A 390 -11.71 11.46 17.71
C PHE A 390 -13.04 10.88 17.22
N HIS A 391 -13.11 9.59 16.91
CA HIS A 391 -14.37 8.93 16.53
C HIS A 391 -15.43 9.08 17.62
N VAL A 392 -15.06 8.79 18.87
CA VAL A 392 -15.96 8.89 20.02
C VAL A 392 -16.32 10.35 20.30
N SER A 393 -15.36 11.23 20.33
CA SER A 393 -15.57 12.66 20.65
C SER A 393 -16.48 13.34 19.61
N ILE A 394 -16.16 13.19 18.32
CA ILE A 394 -16.96 13.77 17.23
C ILE A 394 -18.33 13.10 17.16
N GLY A 395 -18.37 11.75 17.24
CA GLY A 395 -19.62 11.00 17.26
C GLY A 395 -20.53 11.38 18.41
N LEU A 396 -19.98 11.60 19.62
CA LEU A 396 -20.73 12.05 20.79
C LEU A 396 -21.30 13.47 20.59
N VAL A 397 -20.46 14.42 20.15
CA VAL A 397 -20.90 15.81 19.92
C VAL A 397 -21.99 15.86 18.85
N LEU A 398 -21.79 15.20 17.72
CA LEU A 398 -22.78 15.18 16.62
C LEU A 398 -24.04 14.40 17.01
N GLY A 399 -23.90 13.26 17.68
CA GLY A 399 -25.04 12.47 18.17
C GLY A 399 -25.92 13.26 19.13
N LEU A 400 -25.33 13.98 20.09
CA LEU A 400 -26.03 14.87 21.01
C LEU A 400 -26.70 16.05 20.27
N ALA A 401 -26.01 16.67 19.31
CA ALA A 401 -26.55 17.77 18.53
C ALA A 401 -27.76 17.35 17.70
N LEU A 402 -27.66 16.22 16.98
CA LEU A 402 -28.71 15.69 16.11
C LEU A 402 -29.90 15.06 16.85
N SER A 403 -29.74 14.78 18.14
CA SER A 403 -30.83 14.28 19.00
C SER A 403 -31.71 15.42 19.53
N ARG A 404 -31.34 16.68 19.36
CA ARG A 404 -32.13 17.83 19.82
C ARG A 404 -33.35 18.03 18.92
N PRO A 405 -34.58 18.15 19.49
CA PRO A 405 -35.82 18.30 18.70
C PRO A 405 -35.89 19.64 17.95
N LEU A 406 -35.21 20.68 18.45
CA LEU A 406 -35.22 22.05 17.89
C LEU A 406 -34.36 22.19 16.61
N LEU A 407 -33.53 21.19 16.25
CA LEU A 407 -32.70 21.30 15.07
C LEU A 407 -33.55 21.08 13.80
N ARG A 408 -33.73 22.14 13.04
CA ARG A 408 -34.37 22.07 11.72
C ARG A 408 -33.50 21.28 10.75
N LEU A 409 -34.09 20.55 9.81
CA LEU A 409 -33.39 19.74 8.80
C LEU A 409 -32.50 18.61 9.37
N ARG A 410 -32.73 18.16 10.62
CA ARG A 410 -31.96 17.09 11.27
C ARG A 410 -31.86 15.81 10.43
N ALA A 411 -32.94 15.49 9.66
CA ALA A 411 -32.93 14.32 8.79
C ALA A 411 -31.88 14.46 7.66
N VAL A 412 -31.79 15.65 7.06
CA VAL A 412 -30.81 15.95 6.01
C VAL A 412 -29.40 15.87 6.57
N TYR A 413 -29.14 16.48 7.72
CA TYR A 413 -27.80 16.40 8.36
C TYR A 413 -27.42 14.96 8.72
N ARG A 414 -28.34 14.14 9.19
CA ARG A 414 -28.08 12.71 9.45
C ARG A 414 -27.64 11.98 8.20
N VAL A 415 -28.36 12.16 7.08
CA VAL A 415 -28.01 11.53 5.81
C VAL A 415 -26.63 11.99 5.33
N LEU A 416 -26.36 13.29 5.34
CA LEU A 416 -25.07 13.84 4.91
C LEU A 416 -23.90 13.37 5.77
N LEU A 417 -24.10 13.29 7.10
CA LEU A 417 -23.04 12.85 8.03
C LEU A 417 -22.81 11.34 8.05
N ILE A 418 -23.76 10.53 7.56
CA ILE A 418 -23.56 9.08 7.36
C ILE A 418 -22.86 8.78 6.03
N LEU A 419 -22.92 9.70 5.06
CA LEU A 419 -22.36 9.51 3.72
C LEU A 419 -20.89 9.04 3.70
N PRO A 420 -19.99 9.57 4.55
CA PRO A 420 -18.59 9.09 4.60
C PRO A 420 -18.48 7.58 4.84
N TRP A 421 -19.33 7.02 5.65
CA TRP A 421 -19.33 5.59 5.98
C TRP A 421 -19.94 4.71 4.86
N ALA A 422 -20.79 5.30 4.01
CA ALA A 422 -21.41 4.60 2.88
C ALA A 422 -20.44 4.45 1.68
N VAL A 423 -19.39 5.28 1.60
CA VAL A 423 -18.38 5.21 0.52
C VAL A 423 -17.33 4.15 0.86
N PRO A 424 -16.93 3.29 -0.09
CA PRO A 424 -15.86 2.32 0.14
C PRO A 424 -14.58 3.01 0.63
N SER A 425 -13.97 2.46 1.69
CA SER A 425 -12.82 3.08 2.37
C SER A 425 -11.61 3.32 1.45
N TYR A 426 -11.38 2.44 0.48
CA TYR A 426 -10.28 2.59 -0.47
C TYR A 426 -10.49 3.77 -1.45
N VAL A 427 -11.74 4.04 -1.87
CA VAL A 427 -12.07 5.19 -2.71
C VAL A 427 -11.82 6.49 -1.92
N THR A 428 -12.32 6.52 -0.68
CA THR A 428 -12.10 7.66 0.22
C THR A 428 -10.61 7.88 0.48
N ALA A 429 -9.84 6.83 0.76
CA ALA A 429 -8.40 6.95 1.00
C ALA A 429 -7.65 7.55 -0.20
N LEU A 430 -7.96 7.10 -1.42
CA LEU A 430 -7.35 7.65 -2.64
C LEU A 430 -7.76 9.10 -2.92
N ALA A 431 -9.02 9.44 -2.67
CA ALA A 431 -9.48 10.83 -2.78
C ALA A 431 -8.76 11.75 -1.78
N TRP A 432 -8.63 11.33 -0.51
CA TRP A 432 -7.90 12.08 0.51
C TRP A 432 -6.40 12.20 0.19
N LYS A 433 -5.76 11.14 -0.33
CA LYS A 433 -4.38 11.24 -0.83
C LYS A 433 -4.23 12.35 -1.87
N GLY A 434 -5.16 12.43 -2.83
CA GLY A 434 -5.20 13.52 -3.81
C GLY A 434 -5.39 14.91 -3.17
N MET A 435 -6.23 15.01 -2.14
CA MET A 435 -6.44 16.27 -1.40
C MET A 435 -5.20 16.73 -0.62
N PHE A 436 -4.35 15.81 -0.18
CA PHE A 436 -3.08 16.11 0.52
C PHE A 436 -1.90 16.35 -0.43
N GLN A 437 -2.08 16.30 -1.73
CA GLN A 437 -1.01 16.63 -2.69
C GLN A 437 -0.49 18.05 -2.47
N ARG A 438 0.85 18.21 -2.48
CA ARG A 438 1.48 19.49 -2.19
C ARG A 438 1.07 20.59 -3.16
N GLN A 439 1.07 20.31 -4.45
CA GLN A 439 0.90 21.34 -5.49
C GLN A 439 -0.57 21.65 -5.80
N PHE A 440 -1.41 20.61 -5.96
CA PHE A 440 -2.81 20.76 -6.40
C PHE A 440 -3.82 20.28 -5.37
N GLY A 441 -3.38 19.75 -4.22
CA GLY A 441 -4.28 19.25 -3.21
C GLY A 441 -5.15 20.34 -2.60
N ALA A 442 -6.44 20.04 -2.43
CA ALA A 442 -7.41 20.97 -1.87
C ALA A 442 -7.03 21.48 -0.47
N VAL A 443 -6.38 20.63 0.34
CA VAL A 443 -5.94 21.02 1.69
C VAL A 443 -4.88 22.12 1.62
N ASN A 444 -3.88 21.98 0.75
CA ASN A 444 -2.87 23.00 0.54
C ASN A 444 -3.42 24.24 -0.21
N ALA A 445 -4.42 24.07 -1.06
CA ALA A 445 -5.12 25.21 -1.66
C ALA A 445 -5.83 26.05 -0.58
N LEU A 446 -6.50 25.40 0.38
CA LEU A 446 -7.13 26.06 1.51
C LEU A 446 -6.09 26.73 2.42
N LEU A 447 -4.96 26.07 2.71
CA LEU A 447 -3.87 26.67 3.49
C LEU A 447 -3.34 27.95 2.84
N ARG A 448 -3.10 27.94 1.53
CA ARG A 448 -2.68 29.15 0.77
C ARG A 448 -3.72 30.27 0.83
N MET A 449 -5.00 29.94 0.73
CA MET A 449 -6.09 30.94 0.87
C MET A 449 -6.11 31.58 2.26
N LEU A 450 -5.68 30.84 3.29
CA LEU A 450 -5.55 31.34 4.67
C LEU A 450 -4.18 32.01 4.94
N GLY A 451 -3.32 32.17 3.93
CA GLY A 451 -2.00 32.80 4.04
C GLY A 451 -0.90 31.87 4.55
N GLY A 452 -1.15 30.56 4.62
CA GLY A 452 -0.15 29.55 5.01
C GLY A 452 0.65 29.01 3.83
N GLU A 453 1.84 28.46 4.14
CA GLU A 453 2.68 27.78 3.16
C GLU A 453 2.18 26.36 2.86
N PRO A 454 2.35 25.85 1.64
CA PRO A 454 1.98 24.49 1.28
C PRO A 454 2.84 23.45 2.01
N VAL A 455 2.20 22.48 2.61
CA VAL A 455 2.84 21.43 3.41
C VAL A 455 3.11 20.19 2.53
N SER A 456 4.32 19.64 2.66
CA SER A 456 4.69 18.30 2.18
C SER A 456 4.19 17.25 3.16
N TRP A 457 2.94 16.82 2.99
CA TRP A 457 2.24 16.00 3.99
C TRP A 457 2.93 14.66 4.30
N PHE A 458 3.58 14.05 3.32
CA PHE A 458 4.17 12.72 3.47
C PHE A 458 5.69 12.72 3.70
N SER A 459 6.29 13.89 3.93
CA SER A 459 7.73 14.03 4.17
C SER A 459 8.13 13.91 5.64
N HIS A 460 7.20 14.14 6.57
CA HIS A 460 7.45 14.03 8.01
C HIS A 460 6.41 13.14 8.69
N PHE A 461 6.84 12.40 9.73
CA PHE A 461 5.94 11.52 10.48
C PHE A 461 4.67 12.22 10.96
N SER A 462 4.81 13.41 11.57
CA SER A 462 3.68 14.14 12.17
C SER A 462 2.62 14.53 11.14
N THR A 463 3.02 15.02 9.98
CA THR A 463 2.08 15.42 8.92
C THR A 463 1.46 14.23 8.21
N ALA A 464 2.25 13.17 7.92
CA ALA A 464 1.75 11.94 7.32
C ALA A 464 0.80 11.20 8.27
N PHE A 465 1.13 11.13 9.55
CA PHE A 465 0.26 10.57 10.57
C PHE A 465 -1.04 11.37 10.72
N ALA A 466 -0.96 12.71 10.73
CA ALA A 466 -2.14 13.59 10.77
C ALA A 466 -3.04 13.41 9.54
N ALA A 467 -2.46 13.27 8.34
CA ALA A 467 -3.20 12.99 7.11
C ALA A 467 -3.95 11.66 7.18
N ASN A 468 -3.28 10.61 7.65
CA ASN A 468 -3.90 9.30 7.88
C ASN A 468 -5.03 9.40 8.91
N VAL A 469 -4.80 10.06 10.06
CA VAL A 469 -5.81 10.26 11.12
C VAL A 469 -7.01 11.05 10.60
N ALA A 470 -6.80 12.15 9.89
CA ALA A 470 -7.90 12.95 9.34
C ALA A 470 -8.79 12.11 8.40
N THR A 471 -8.16 11.31 7.53
CA THR A 471 -8.88 10.40 6.63
C THR A 471 -9.69 9.35 7.40
N ASN A 472 -9.08 8.71 8.39
CA ASN A 472 -9.75 7.65 9.14
C ASN A 472 -10.82 8.18 10.09
N VAL A 473 -10.60 9.35 10.67
CA VAL A 473 -11.62 10.04 11.48
C VAL A 473 -12.85 10.37 10.64
N TRP A 474 -12.65 10.86 9.41
CA TRP A 474 -13.74 11.09 8.46
C TRP A 474 -14.55 9.82 8.17
N LEU A 475 -13.90 8.66 8.04
CA LEU A 475 -14.56 7.37 7.79
C LEU A 475 -15.27 6.81 9.03
N GLY A 476 -14.73 7.04 10.24
CA GLY A 476 -15.14 6.31 11.44
C GLY A 476 -16.13 7.06 12.35
N PHE A 477 -16.14 8.41 12.37
CA PHE A 477 -17.03 9.16 13.26
C PHE A 477 -18.52 8.87 13.04
N PRO A 478 -19.01 8.56 11.80
CA PRO A 478 -20.46 8.35 11.59
C PRO A 478 -20.96 7.11 12.34
N PHE A 479 -20.15 6.05 12.42
CA PHE A 479 -20.50 4.87 13.21
C PHE A 479 -20.75 5.23 14.68
N MET A 480 -19.82 5.95 15.31
CA MET A 480 -19.99 6.38 16.70
C MET A 480 -21.16 7.34 16.89
N MET A 481 -21.38 8.23 15.93
CA MET A 481 -22.55 9.14 15.94
C MET A 481 -23.87 8.35 15.96
N VAL A 482 -24.01 7.32 15.12
CA VAL A 482 -25.21 6.48 15.06
C VAL A 482 -25.41 5.71 16.37
N VAL A 483 -24.33 5.13 16.90
CA VAL A 483 -24.35 4.41 18.20
C VAL A 483 -24.78 5.34 19.32
N VAL A 484 -24.22 6.56 19.40
CA VAL A 484 -24.62 7.57 20.41
C VAL A 484 -26.09 7.96 20.25
N MET A 485 -26.55 8.20 19.03
CA MET A 485 -27.96 8.54 18.78
C MET A 485 -28.91 7.42 19.22
N GLY A 486 -28.54 6.16 18.92
CA GLY A 486 -29.29 4.99 19.38
C GLY A 486 -29.33 4.89 20.91
N ALA A 487 -28.17 5.04 21.55
CA ALA A 487 -28.06 4.99 23.00
C ALA A 487 -28.83 6.12 23.70
N LEU A 488 -28.87 7.32 23.13
CA LEU A 488 -29.65 8.44 23.69
C LEU A 488 -31.15 8.17 23.68
N THR A 489 -31.67 7.38 22.72
CA THR A 489 -33.09 7.02 22.69
C THR A 489 -33.51 6.04 23.78
N SER A 490 -32.56 5.30 24.37
CA SER A 490 -32.84 4.37 25.45
C SER A 490 -32.82 5.01 26.85
N ILE A 491 -32.41 6.28 26.97
CA ILE A 491 -32.44 7.01 28.24
C ILE A 491 -33.90 7.48 28.52
N PRO A 492 -34.52 7.07 29.65
CA PRO A 492 -35.84 7.55 30.00
C PRO A 492 -35.86 9.07 30.18
N LYS A 493 -36.87 9.73 29.64
CA LYS A 493 -36.99 11.20 29.72
C LYS A 493 -37.13 11.65 31.18
N ASP A 494 -37.88 10.90 31.97
CA ASP A 494 -38.17 11.19 33.37
C ASP A 494 -36.88 11.39 34.20
N VAL A 495 -35.80 10.65 33.89
CA VAL A 495 -34.50 10.78 34.58
C VAL A 495 -33.85 12.15 34.23
N LEU A 496 -33.99 12.59 32.99
CA LEU A 496 -33.44 13.90 32.56
C LEU A 496 -34.28 15.06 33.10
N GLU A 497 -35.60 14.90 33.15
CA GLU A 497 -36.53 15.85 33.72
C GLU A 497 -36.37 15.98 35.24
N ALA A 498 -36.22 14.87 35.96
CA ALA A 498 -35.92 14.87 37.39
C ALA A 498 -34.64 15.65 37.72
N ALA A 499 -33.58 15.41 36.97
CA ALA A 499 -32.32 16.15 37.14
C ALA A 499 -32.49 17.66 36.82
N GLU A 500 -33.42 18.04 35.97
CA GLU A 500 -33.75 19.44 35.67
C GLU A 500 -34.54 20.08 36.82
N VAL A 501 -35.50 19.36 37.40
CA VAL A 501 -36.26 19.79 38.59
C VAL A 501 -35.34 19.97 39.80
N ASP A 502 -34.32 19.09 39.95
CA ASP A 502 -33.28 19.19 40.98
C ASP A 502 -32.28 20.37 40.75
N GLY A 503 -32.48 21.17 39.70
CA GLY A 503 -31.67 22.34 39.38
C GLY A 503 -30.33 22.05 38.75
N ALA A 504 -30.11 20.84 38.23
CA ALA A 504 -28.85 20.49 37.56
C ALA A 504 -28.66 21.30 36.26
N THR A 505 -27.50 21.93 36.11
CA THR A 505 -27.10 22.62 34.90
C THR A 505 -26.94 21.65 33.73
N ARG A 506 -26.95 22.14 32.48
CA ARG A 506 -26.76 21.30 31.27
C ARG A 506 -25.46 20.47 31.33
N GLY A 507 -24.38 21.05 31.86
CA GLY A 507 -23.08 20.35 32.04
C GLY A 507 -23.15 19.27 33.10
N GLN A 508 -23.84 19.51 34.22
CA GLN A 508 -24.06 18.53 35.28
C GLN A 508 -24.94 17.37 34.81
N ARG A 509 -26.05 17.67 34.11
CA ARG A 509 -26.90 16.62 33.49
C ARG A 509 -26.10 15.74 32.52
N PHE A 510 -25.27 16.37 31.69
CA PHE A 510 -24.43 15.61 30.77
C PHE A 510 -23.42 14.69 31.52
N ARG A 511 -22.66 15.25 32.48
CA ARG A 511 -21.56 14.53 33.13
C ARG A 511 -22.05 13.51 34.17
N LEU A 512 -23.14 13.82 34.88
CA LEU A 512 -23.61 13.01 36.02
C LEU A 512 -24.76 12.08 35.66
N VAL A 513 -25.49 12.33 34.57
CA VAL A 513 -26.65 11.52 34.15
C VAL A 513 -26.43 10.92 32.77
N THR A 514 -26.30 11.77 31.73
CA THR A 514 -26.29 11.29 30.35
C THR A 514 -25.05 10.42 30.07
N LEU A 515 -23.86 10.88 30.38
CA LEU A 515 -22.62 10.18 30.08
C LEU A 515 -22.48 8.84 30.83
N PRO A 516 -22.80 8.73 32.14
CA PRO A 516 -22.84 7.44 32.83
C PRO A 516 -23.82 6.44 32.23
N LEU A 517 -25.01 6.89 31.83
CA LEU A 517 -26.04 6.03 31.20
C LEU A 517 -25.66 5.61 29.77
N LEU A 518 -24.88 6.42 29.04
CA LEU A 518 -24.36 6.06 27.73
C LEU A 518 -23.18 5.07 27.81
N LYS A 519 -22.39 5.12 28.87
CA LYS A 519 -21.14 4.35 29.03
C LYS A 519 -21.33 2.85 28.74
N PRO A 520 -22.34 2.13 29.27
CA PRO A 520 -22.51 0.71 29.02
C PRO A 520 -22.78 0.35 27.56
N VAL A 521 -23.42 1.25 26.80
CA VAL A 521 -23.72 1.05 25.38
C VAL A 521 -22.53 1.44 24.50
N LEU A 522 -21.81 2.50 24.89
CA LEU A 522 -20.66 3.01 24.12
C LEU A 522 -19.44 2.10 24.26
N LEU A 523 -19.19 1.51 25.42
CA LEU A 523 -17.98 0.73 25.66
C LEU A 523 -17.80 -0.45 24.68
N PRO A 524 -18.81 -1.31 24.43
CA PRO A 524 -18.68 -2.35 23.40
C PRO A 524 -18.39 -1.80 22.01
N ALA A 525 -19.04 -0.68 21.64
CA ALA A 525 -18.81 -0.02 20.34
C ALA A 525 -17.41 0.57 20.24
N VAL A 526 -16.87 1.14 21.31
CA VAL A 526 -15.48 1.63 21.40
C VAL A 526 -14.49 0.50 21.23
N VAL A 527 -14.71 -0.64 21.91
CA VAL A 527 -13.83 -1.83 21.77
C VAL A 527 -13.87 -2.35 20.32
N LEU A 528 -15.06 -2.47 19.74
CA LEU A 528 -15.20 -2.89 18.34
C LEU A 528 -14.52 -1.90 17.37
N GLY A 529 -14.73 -0.60 17.58
CA GLY A 529 -14.08 0.45 16.81
C GLY A 529 -12.55 0.43 16.95
N ALA A 530 -12.03 0.12 18.14
CA ALA A 530 -10.60 -0.03 18.39
C ALA A 530 -10.02 -1.22 17.61
N VAL A 531 -10.69 -2.37 17.61
CA VAL A 531 -10.27 -3.56 16.85
C VAL A 531 -10.28 -3.27 15.34
N TRP A 532 -11.29 -2.60 14.83
CA TRP A 532 -11.35 -2.20 13.41
C TRP A 532 -10.24 -1.21 13.05
N THR A 533 -10.04 -0.19 13.87
CA THR A 533 -9.01 0.84 13.64
C THR A 533 -7.60 0.24 13.71
N PHE A 534 -7.36 -0.67 14.67
CA PHE A 534 -6.07 -1.38 14.79
C PHE A 534 -5.69 -2.12 13.50
N ASN A 535 -6.67 -2.65 12.77
CA ASN A 535 -6.51 -3.39 11.52
C ASN A 535 -6.82 -2.55 10.26
N MET A 536 -6.90 -1.22 10.36
CA MET A 536 -7.29 -0.36 9.25
C MET A 536 -6.15 -0.21 8.22
N PHE A 537 -5.90 -1.29 7.46
CA PHE A 537 -4.88 -1.36 6.42
C PHE A 537 -5.06 -0.31 5.31
N ASN A 538 -6.29 -0.21 4.76
CA ASN A 538 -6.55 0.57 3.55
C ASN A 538 -6.17 2.03 3.68
N VAL A 539 -6.43 2.66 4.82
CA VAL A 539 -6.14 4.09 5.03
C VAL A 539 -4.64 4.31 5.07
N VAL A 540 -3.92 3.60 5.94
CA VAL A 540 -2.46 3.78 6.07
C VAL A 540 -1.73 3.46 4.77
N PHE A 541 -2.09 2.34 4.13
CA PHE A 541 -1.43 1.89 2.91
C PHE A 541 -1.71 2.77 1.70
N LEU A 542 -2.94 3.26 1.53
CA LEU A 542 -3.34 4.02 0.35
C LEU A 542 -3.11 5.54 0.51
N VAL A 543 -3.18 6.11 1.71
CA VAL A 543 -2.97 7.55 1.93
C VAL A 543 -1.49 7.86 2.01
N SER A 544 -0.80 7.41 3.07
CA SER A 544 0.63 7.68 3.25
C SER A 544 1.53 6.65 2.58
N GLY A 545 1.07 5.40 2.40
CA GLY A 545 1.92 4.29 1.96
C GLY A 545 3.02 3.95 2.97
N GLY A 546 2.84 4.31 4.27
CA GLY A 546 3.86 4.15 5.31
C GLY A 546 4.88 5.28 5.35
N GLU A 547 4.79 6.28 4.46
CA GLU A 547 5.73 7.41 4.42
C GLU A 547 5.71 8.25 5.72
N PRO A 548 6.82 8.89 6.06
CA PRO A 548 8.16 8.68 5.51
C PRO A 548 8.76 7.36 6.01
N ASP A 549 9.45 6.64 5.12
CA ASP A 549 10.34 5.53 5.45
C ASP A 549 9.72 4.39 6.31
N GLY A 550 8.43 4.10 6.13
CA GLY A 550 7.72 3.08 6.92
C GLY A 550 7.34 3.53 8.33
N THR A 551 7.63 4.78 8.73
CA THR A 551 7.38 5.25 10.10
C THR A 551 5.90 5.36 10.46
N THR A 552 5.01 5.53 9.48
CA THR A 552 3.57 5.54 9.70
C THR A 552 2.91 4.17 9.46
N ASP A 553 3.69 3.13 9.18
CA ASP A 553 3.15 1.78 9.05
C ASP A 553 2.58 1.28 10.38
N ILE A 554 1.49 0.54 10.27
CA ILE A 554 0.88 -0.21 11.37
C ILE A 554 1.17 -1.71 11.19
N LEU A 555 0.99 -2.52 12.23
CA LEU A 555 1.36 -3.94 12.19
C LEU A 555 0.78 -4.69 10.98
N VAL A 556 -0.45 -4.39 10.58
CA VAL A 556 -1.08 -5.05 9.43
C VAL A 556 -0.46 -4.62 8.09
N SER A 557 -0.06 -3.35 7.93
CA SER A 557 0.63 -2.88 6.72
C SER A 557 2.06 -3.42 6.65
N GLU A 558 2.75 -3.54 7.77
CA GLU A 558 4.06 -4.17 7.86
C GLU A 558 4.00 -5.66 7.49
N ALA A 559 3.01 -6.40 8.01
CA ALA A 559 2.77 -7.80 7.63
C ALA A 559 2.51 -7.95 6.11
N TYR A 560 1.75 -7.03 5.52
CA TYR A 560 1.51 -7.00 4.08
C TYR A 560 2.81 -6.79 3.29
N ARG A 561 3.70 -5.88 3.74
CA ARG A 561 4.98 -5.65 3.07
C ARG A 561 5.84 -6.91 3.05
N TRP A 562 5.90 -7.65 4.15
CA TRP A 562 6.61 -8.94 4.21
C TRP A 562 6.03 -9.99 3.27
N ALA A 563 4.71 -10.01 3.10
CA ALA A 563 4.05 -10.96 2.20
C ALA A 563 4.24 -10.64 0.72
N PHE A 564 4.23 -9.34 0.33
CA PHE A 564 4.04 -8.96 -1.07
C PHE A 564 5.09 -8.00 -1.64
N THR A 565 5.83 -7.28 -0.80
CA THR A 565 6.82 -6.29 -1.28
C THR A 565 8.26 -6.65 -0.93
N ARG A 566 8.50 -7.49 0.08
CA ARG A 566 9.82 -7.92 0.54
C ARG A 566 10.02 -9.41 0.29
N ASP A 567 10.39 -9.78 -0.93
CA ASP A 567 10.74 -11.15 -1.36
C ASP A 567 9.71 -12.25 -0.99
N ASN A 568 8.41 -11.90 -0.94
CA ASN A 568 7.30 -12.84 -0.72
C ASN A 568 7.46 -13.76 0.50
N GLN A 569 7.90 -13.22 1.64
CA GLN A 569 8.15 -13.97 2.88
C GLN A 569 6.84 -14.32 3.61
N TYR A 570 6.01 -15.17 3.01
CA TYR A 570 4.67 -15.50 3.51
C TYR A 570 4.66 -16.07 4.93
N GLY A 571 5.65 -16.92 5.28
CA GLY A 571 5.75 -17.49 6.64
C GLY A 571 6.04 -16.44 7.70
N TYR A 572 6.89 -15.47 7.39
CA TYR A 572 7.21 -14.35 8.27
C TYR A 572 6.00 -13.42 8.44
N ALA A 573 5.31 -13.08 7.35
CA ALA A 573 4.07 -12.30 7.38
C ALA A 573 2.95 -13.01 8.17
N ALA A 574 2.84 -14.33 8.02
CA ALA A 574 1.89 -15.14 8.79
C ALA A 574 2.20 -15.13 10.29
N ALA A 575 3.49 -15.11 10.69
CA ALA A 575 3.87 -14.95 12.09
C ALA A 575 3.47 -13.57 12.65
N TYR A 576 3.62 -12.48 11.87
CA TYR A 576 3.06 -11.18 12.23
C TYR A 576 1.55 -11.25 12.44
N ALA A 577 0.81 -11.88 11.52
CA ALA A 577 -0.65 -12.01 11.63
C ALA A 577 -1.08 -12.78 12.89
N VAL A 578 -0.36 -13.83 13.26
CA VAL A 578 -0.61 -14.56 14.52
C VAL A 578 -0.32 -13.69 15.74
N LEU A 579 0.78 -12.92 15.74
CA LEU A 579 1.08 -11.98 16.84
C LEU A 579 0.01 -10.90 16.96
N ILE A 580 -0.47 -10.33 15.86
CA ILE A 580 -1.57 -9.37 15.82
C ILE A 580 -2.84 -10.00 16.42
N PHE A 581 -3.18 -11.21 16.00
CA PHE A 581 -4.34 -11.94 16.54
C PHE A 581 -4.23 -12.14 18.06
N LEU A 582 -3.07 -12.57 18.57
CA LEU A 582 -2.84 -12.78 19.99
C LEU A 582 -2.93 -11.47 20.79
N LEU A 583 -2.40 -10.37 20.26
CA LEU A 583 -2.52 -9.04 20.87
C LEU A 583 -3.98 -8.59 20.96
N LEU A 584 -4.75 -8.75 19.90
CA LEU A 584 -6.16 -8.36 19.87
C LEU A 584 -7.03 -9.26 20.73
N ALA A 585 -6.79 -10.57 20.72
CA ALA A 585 -7.52 -11.53 21.59
C ALA A 585 -7.22 -11.28 23.07
N GLY A 586 -5.96 -11.03 23.41
CA GLY A 586 -5.54 -10.66 24.76
C GLY A 586 -6.14 -9.33 25.22
N GLY A 587 -6.05 -8.32 24.38
CA GLY A 587 -6.63 -7.00 24.63
C GLY A 587 -8.15 -7.04 24.83
N SER A 588 -8.86 -7.69 23.92
CA SER A 588 -10.33 -7.83 24.00
C SER A 588 -10.76 -8.56 25.28
N ARG A 589 -10.02 -9.59 25.68
CA ARG A 589 -10.30 -10.34 26.91
C ARG A 589 -10.02 -9.53 28.17
N PHE A 590 -8.97 -8.72 28.18
CA PHE A 590 -8.62 -7.84 29.29
C PHE A 590 -9.66 -6.73 29.47
N PHE A 591 -10.02 -6.04 28.40
CA PHE A 591 -11.05 -5.00 28.43
C PHE A 591 -12.44 -5.57 28.73
N GLY A 592 -12.81 -6.71 28.13
CA GLY A 592 -14.09 -7.38 28.39
C GLY A 592 -14.29 -7.73 29.87
N ARG A 593 -13.25 -8.24 30.57
CA ARG A 593 -13.33 -8.53 32.01
C ARG A 593 -13.52 -7.30 32.88
N LYS A 594 -12.87 -6.17 32.56
CA LYS A 594 -13.08 -4.91 33.28
C LYS A 594 -14.50 -4.36 33.10
N LEU A 595 -15.04 -4.48 31.89
CA LEU A 595 -16.41 -4.03 31.58
C LEU A 595 -17.49 -4.82 32.33
N THR A 596 -17.32 -6.14 32.46
CA THR A 596 -18.25 -6.99 33.24
C THR A 596 -18.13 -6.75 34.75
N ALA A 597 -16.96 -6.39 35.26
CA ALA A 597 -16.76 -6.08 36.67
C ALA A 597 -17.37 -4.71 37.08
N GLU A 598 -17.28 -3.69 36.21
CA GLU A 598 -17.90 -2.36 36.44
C GLU A 598 -19.42 -2.34 36.23
N GLY A 599 -19.99 -3.27 35.46
CA GLY A 599 -21.44 -3.40 35.26
C GLY A 599 -22.15 -4.24 36.35
N ALA A 600 -21.39 -4.90 37.22
CA ALA A 600 -21.90 -5.70 38.36
C ALA A 600 -21.77 -4.97 39.70
N SER A 601 -21.14 -3.79 39.74
CA SER A 601 -21.09 -2.84 40.84
C SER A 601 -22.05 -1.67 40.64
#